data_8ccc66f2703b0d431795981db2ca5d40
#
_entry.id   8ccc66f2703b0d431795981db2ca5d40
#
_cell.length_a   1.000
_cell.length_b   1.000
_cell.length_c   1.000
_cell.angle_alpha   90.00
_cell.angle_beta   90.00
_cell.angle_gamma   90.00
#
_symmetry.space_group_name_H-M   'P 1'
#
loop_
_entity.id
_entity.type
_entity.pdbx_description
1 polymer ?
#
loop_
_entity_poly.entity_id
_entity_poly.type
_entity_poly.pdbx_seq_one_letter_code
_entity_poly.pdbx_strand_id
1 'polypeptide(L)'
;DSAGKRIANAGTVLYRDGDAFYMGVVADPSVEQSVFPSRIILRAEGLKGEYHLYDARDRSYRSGMGETSFSPTPGGAFLFSLLPYKVREINMKSDTTVLSPGNSFSCQATVVTQDGQAPGRHVLSLEVLGPDGVPRAWLADVLETRNGSAKITIPVSTGDIPGKWVVRVRDAATGRQSERVFIVMPPTGG
;
A
#
# COMPACT_ATOMS: atom_id res chain seq x y z
N ASP A 1 -27.23 -0.12 -5.87
CA ASP A 1 -27.86 -1.18 -5.07
C ASP A 1 -27.74 -2.53 -5.79
N SER A 2 -28.27 -3.59 -5.22
CA SER A 2 -28.22 -4.94 -5.78
C SER A 2 -28.90 -5.10 -7.16
N ALA A 3 -29.65 -4.12 -7.61
CA ALA A 3 -30.32 -4.06 -8.92
C ALA A 3 -29.55 -3.20 -9.95
N GLY A 4 -28.31 -2.80 -9.67
CA GLY A 4 -27.51 -1.93 -10.54
C GLY A 4 -27.98 -0.47 -10.60
N LYS A 5 -28.85 -0.06 -9.68
CA LYS A 5 -29.36 1.31 -9.59
C LYS A 5 -28.30 2.25 -9.06
N ARG A 6 -28.14 3.42 -9.68
CA ARG A 6 -27.25 4.48 -9.18
C ARG A 6 -27.60 4.82 -7.72
N ILE A 7 -26.58 4.90 -6.89
CA ILE A 7 -26.73 5.36 -5.52
C ILE A 7 -26.85 6.88 -5.58
N ALA A 8 -27.99 7.41 -5.16
CA ALA A 8 -28.13 8.83 -4.95
C ALA A 8 -27.17 9.27 -3.83
N ASN A 9 -26.64 10.48 -3.91
CA ASN A 9 -25.83 11.11 -2.86
C ASN A 9 -24.44 10.44 -2.63
N ALA A 10 -23.91 9.72 -3.65
CA ALA A 10 -22.55 9.25 -3.65
C ALA A 10 -21.87 9.52 -5.00
N GLY A 11 -20.70 10.14 -4.95
CA GLY A 11 -19.81 10.29 -6.10
C GLY A 11 -18.92 9.07 -6.25
N THR A 12 -18.69 8.64 -7.49
CA THR A 12 -17.75 7.54 -7.80
C THR A 12 -16.74 8.01 -8.81
N VAL A 13 -15.47 7.62 -8.60
CA VAL A 13 -14.37 7.85 -9.53
C VAL A 13 -13.72 6.50 -9.82
N LEU A 14 -13.53 6.21 -11.10
CA LEU A 14 -12.81 5.03 -11.55
C LEU A 14 -11.54 5.47 -12.27
N TYR A 15 -10.42 4.99 -11.82
CA TYR A 15 -9.11 5.21 -12.42
C TYR A 15 -8.51 3.89 -12.87
N ARG A 16 -7.86 3.88 -14.04
CA ARG A 16 -7.18 2.71 -14.59
C ARG A 16 -5.69 2.94 -14.68
N ASP A 17 -4.90 1.96 -14.26
CA ASP A 17 -3.44 1.95 -14.40
C ASP A 17 -2.99 0.58 -14.93
N GLY A 18 -2.67 0.51 -16.22
CA GLY A 18 -2.44 -0.76 -16.90
C GLY A 18 -3.68 -1.66 -16.84
N ASP A 19 -3.53 -2.81 -16.21
CA ASP A 19 -4.62 -3.78 -15.98
C ASP A 19 -5.23 -3.67 -14.57
N ALA A 20 -4.73 -2.77 -13.73
CA ALA A 20 -5.29 -2.47 -12.42
C ALA A 20 -6.36 -1.38 -12.51
N PHE A 21 -7.35 -1.45 -11.63
CA PHE A 21 -8.37 -0.41 -11.46
C PHE A 21 -8.39 0.06 -10.02
N TYR A 22 -8.65 1.36 -9.86
CA TYR A 22 -8.83 2.01 -8.55
C TYR A 22 -10.15 2.73 -8.54
N MET A 23 -10.98 2.44 -7.55
CA MET A 23 -12.29 3.04 -7.44
C MET A 23 -12.43 3.77 -6.11
N GLY A 24 -12.70 5.07 -6.21
CA GLY A 24 -13.10 5.91 -5.10
C GLY A 24 -14.62 6.02 -5.03
N VAL A 25 -15.17 5.96 -3.82
CA VAL A 25 -16.58 6.26 -3.54
C VAL A 25 -16.60 7.27 -2.40
N VAL A 26 -17.29 8.39 -2.62
CA VAL A 26 -17.44 9.43 -1.60
C VAL A 26 -18.92 9.68 -1.37
N ALA A 27 -19.37 9.48 -0.14
CA ALA A 27 -20.73 9.74 0.28
C ALA A 27 -20.90 11.23 0.58
N ASP A 28 -22.02 11.82 0.15
CA ASP A 28 -22.33 13.22 0.37
C ASP A 28 -22.40 13.53 1.89
N PRO A 29 -21.58 14.47 2.41
CA PRO A 29 -21.60 14.82 3.82
C PRO A 29 -22.84 15.63 4.25
N SER A 30 -23.59 16.18 3.30
CA SER A 30 -24.73 17.05 3.58
C SER A 30 -26.04 16.30 3.81
N VAL A 31 -26.07 14.97 3.60
CA VAL A 31 -27.27 14.17 3.78
C VAL A 31 -27.22 13.37 5.08
N GLU A 32 -28.40 13.08 5.63
CA GLU A 32 -28.53 12.26 6.82
C GLU A 32 -28.21 10.77 6.55
N GLN A 33 -27.76 10.06 7.59
CA GLN A 33 -27.45 8.62 7.50
C GLN A 33 -28.64 7.79 6.99
N SER A 34 -29.87 8.16 7.32
CA SER A 34 -31.11 7.50 6.89
C SER A 34 -31.33 7.49 5.38
N VAL A 35 -30.68 8.39 4.64
CA VAL A 35 -30.75 8.48 3.18
C VAL A 35 -29.92 7.40 2.49
N PHE A 36 -28.87 6.90 3.17
CA PHE A 36 -28.02 5.86 2.61
C PHE A 36 -28.61 4.46 2.84
N PRO A 37 -28.43 3.54 1.89
CA PRO A 37 -28.74 2.15 2.13
C PRO A 37 -27.82 1.61 3.24
N SER A 38 -28.34 0.68 4.06
CA SER A 38 -27.56 0.04 5.11
C SER A 38 -26.33 -0.71 4.57
N ARG A 39 -26.37 -1.10 3.30
CA ARG A 39 -25.31 -1.83 2.61
C ARG A 39 -25.30 -1.51 1.13
N ILE A 40 -24.11 -1.23 0.60
CA ILE A 40 -23.85 -1.14 -0.84
C ILE A 40 -23.03 -2.37 -1.25
N ILE A 41 -23.41 -2.95 -2.37
CA ILE A 41 -22.62 -4.00 -3.03
C ILE A 41 -21.93 -3.37 -4.23
N LEU A 42 -20.61 -3.50 -4.24
CA LEU A 42 -19.75 -3.12 -5.34
C LEU A 42 -19.44 -4.35 -6.17
N ARG A 43 -19.63 -4.27 -7.47
CA ARG A 43 -19.28 -5.32 -8.42
C ARG A 43 -18.46 -4.77 -9.57
N ALA A 44 -17.39 -5.44 -9.90
CA ALA A 44 -16.58 -5.16 -11.09
C ALA A 44 -17.16 -5.90 -12.30
N GLU A 45 -18.28 -5.40 -12.82
CA GLU A 45 -18.92 -5.98 -14.00
C GLU A 45 -18.21 -5.55 -15.29
N GLY A 46 -18.16 -6.45 -16.28
CA GLY A 46 -17.58 -6.18 -17.61
C GLY A 46 -16.06 -6.26 -17.68
N LEU A 47 -15.37 -6.53 -16.59
CA LEU A 47 -13.94 -6.83 -16.61
C LEU A 47 -13.72 -8.26 -17.13
N LYS A 48 -12.76 -8.41 -18.04
CA LYS A 48 -12.36 -9.74 -18.54
C LYS A 48 -11.31 -10.32 -17.60
N GLY A 49 -11.57 -11.51 -17.07
CA GLY A 49 -10.67 -12.21 -16.17
C GLY A 49 -11.06 -12.13 -14.69
N GLU A 50 -10.26 -12.76 -13.85
CA GLU A 50 -10.42 -12.75 -12.40
C GLU A 50 -9.72 -11.54 -11.81
N TYR A 51 -10.41 -10.80 -10.96
CA TYR A 51 -9.85 -9.66 -10.26
C TYR A 51 -9.93 -9.85 -8.75
N HIS A 52 -8.85 -9.47 -8.10
CA HIS A 52 -8.72 -9.47 -6.64
C HIS A 52 -8.97 -8.06 -6.11
N LEU A 53 -9.96 -7.93 -5.26
CA LEU A 53 -10.40 -6.66 -4.70
C LEU A 53 -9.80 -6.45 -3.30
N TYR A 54 -9.21 -5.28 -3.11
CA TYR A 54 -8.67 -4.83 -1.82
C TYR A 54 -9.35 -3.52 -1.43
N ASP A 55 -9.56 -3.35 -0.13
CA ASP A 55 -9.89 -2.07 0.46
C ASP A 55 -8.56 -1.37 0.82
N ALA A 56 -8.20 -0.36 0.05
CA ALA A 56 -6.92 0.32 0.21
C ALA A 56 -6.84 1.16 1.51
N ARG A 57 -7.97 1.59 2.05
CA ARG A 57 -8.04 2.34 3.32
C ARG A 57 -7.97 1.42 4.52
N ASP A 58 -8.75 0.35 4.52
CA ASP A 58 -8.74 -0.67 5.58
C ASP A 58 -7.56 -1.64 5.44
N ARG A 59 -6.81 -1.56 4.33
CA ARG A 59 -5.64 -2.38 4.05
C ARG A 59 -5.94 -3.87 4.09
N SER A 60 -7.08 -4.25 3.56
CA SER A 60 -7.60 -5.61 3.65
C SER A 60 -7.97 -6.17 2.29
N TYR A 61 -7.70 -7.47 2.11
CA TYR A 61 -8.23 -8.23 0.98
C TYR A 61 -9.72 -8.50 1.19
N ARG A 62 -10.55 -8.21 0.20
CA ARG A 62 -12.00 -8.38 0.27
C ARG A 62 -12.50 -9.62 -0.45
N SER A 63 -12.13 -9.80 -1.71
CA SER A 63 -12.59 -10.96 -2.49
C SER A 63 -11.73 -11.23 -3.72
N GLY A 64 -11.84 -12.45 -4.27
CA GLY A 64 -11.27 -12.85 -5.56
C GLY A 64 -12.22 -12.75 -6.74
N MET A 65 -13.44 -12.22 -6.55
CA MET A 65 -14.47 -12.14 -7.61
C MET A 65 -14.82 -10.68 -7.97
N GLY A 66 -14.00 -9.71 -7.56
CA GLY A 66 -14.26 -8.30 -7.81
C GLY A 66 -15.54 -7.78 -7.16
N GLU A 67 -16.06 -8.45 -6.13
CA GLU A 67 -17.24 -8.04 -5.41
C GLU A 67 -16.93 -7.77 -3.93
N THR A 68 -17.45 -6.69 -3.38
CA THR A 68 -17.41 -6.39 -1.94
C THR A 68 -18.65 -5.64 -1.51
N SER A 69 -18.83 -5.52 -0.21
CA SER A 69 -19.89 -4.69 0.35
C SER A 69 -19.36 -3.78 1.46
N PHE A 70 -19.97 -2.62 1.58
CA PHE A 70 -19.67 -1.64 2.62
C PHE A 70 -20.92 -0.86 3.01
N SER A 71 -20.88 -0.23 4.18
CA SER A 71 -21.96 0.62 4.68
C SER A 71 -21.52 2.08 4.56
N PRO A 72 -22.17 2.88 3.70
CA PRO A 72 -21.84 4.28 3.54
C PRO A 72 -22.25 5.07 4.78
N THR A 73 -21.46 6.06 5.13
CA THR A 73 -21.78 7.07 6.14
C THR A 73 -21.62 8.47 5.53
N PRO A 74 -22.36 9.49 5.99
CA PRO A 74 -22.18 10.86 5.50
C PRO A 74 -20.71 11.28 5.54
N GLY A 75 -20.19 11.80 4.44
CA GLY A 75 -18.78 12.17 4.30
C GLY A 75 -17.81 10.98 4.25
N GLY A 76 -18.30 9.75 4.32
CA GLY A 76 -17.48 8.55 4.21
C GLY A 76 -16.81 8.44 2.84
N ALA A 77 -15.53 8.13 2.83
CA ALA A 77 -14.76 7.91 1.61
C ALA A 77 -14.19 6.49 1.62
N PHE A 78 -14.36 5.78 0.52
CA PHE A 78 -13.91 4.40 0.33
C PHE A 78 -12.99 4.37 -0.89
N LEU A 79 -11.92 3.59 -0.80
CA LEU A 79 -10.97 3.41 -1.88
C LEU A 79 -10.69 1.93 -2.05
N PHE A 80 -11.03 1.42 -3.23
CA PHE A 80 -10.82 0.03 -3.59
C PHE A 80 -9.81 -0.09 -4.72
N SER A 81 -8.96 -1.09 -4.66
CA SER A 81 -8.11 -1.51 -5.78
C SER A 81 -8.55 -2.88 -6.28
N LEU A 82 -8.58 -3.04 -7.59
CA LEU A 82 -8.85 -4.29 -8.28
C LEU A 82 -7.61 -4.65 -9.09
N LEU A 83 -6.98 -5.74 -8.73
CA LEU A 83 -5.77 -6.22 -9.36
C LEU A 83 -6.04 -7.55 -10.08
N PRO A 84 -5.47 -7.79 -11.28
CA PRO A 84 -5.66 -9.05 -12.02
C PRO A 84 -4.84 -10.22 -11.42
N TYR A 85 -4.27 -10.04 -10.23
CA TYR A 85 -3.52 -11.04 -9.47
C TYR A 85 -3.69 -10.79 -7.97
N LYS A 86 -3.46 -11.82 -7.17
CA LYS A 86 -3.44 -11.71 -5.72
C LYS A 86 -2.03 -11.47 -5.20
N VAL A 87 -1.83 -10.37 -4.49
CA VAL A 87 -0.56 -10.07 -3.84
C VAL A 87 -0.44 -10.92 -2.57
N ARG A 88 0.61 -11.73 -2.50
CA ARG A 88 0.92 -12.56 -1.34
C ARG A 88 1.64 -11.75 -0.27
N GLU A 89 2.74 -11.10 -0.65
CA GLU A 89 3.62 -10.39 0.28
C GLU A 89 4.48 -9.34 -0.44
N ILE A 90 5.16 -8.51 0.33
CA ILE A 90 6.32 -7.74 -0.14
C ILE A 90 7.57 -8.42 0.42
N ASN A 91 8.48 -8.83 -0.45
CA ASN A 91 9.75 -9.39 -0.05
C ASN A 91 10.83 -8.32 -0.07
N MET A 92 11.55 -8.15 1.06
CA MET A 92 12.66 -7.19 1.17
C MET A 92 13.98 -7.94 1.31
N LYS A 93 14.92 -7.68 0.40
CA LYS A 93 16.28 -8.26 0.42
C LYS A 93 17.32 -7.17 0.52
N SER A 94 18.33 -7.38 1.37
CA SER A 94 19.51 -6.52 1.52
C SER A 94 20.76 -7.37 1.63
N ASP A 95 21.85 -6.93 1.05
CA ASP A 95 23.14 -7.63 1.10
C ASP A 95 23.88 -7.35 2.42
N THR A 96 23.65 -6.16 3.01
CA THR A 96 24.30 -5.72 4.24
C THR A 96 23.26 -5.30 5.24
N THR A 97 23.47 -5.71 6.50
CA THR A 97 22.60 -5.35 7.63
C THR A 97 23.34 -4.65 8.76
N VAL A 98 24.66 -4.49 8.66
CA VAL A 98 25.50 -3.77 9.62
C VAL A 98 26.29 -2.71 8.87
N LEU A 99 26.21 -1.45 9.32
CA LEU A 99 26.77 -0.30 8.64
C LEU A 99 27.58 0.56 9.61
N SER A 100 28.68 1.10 9.12
CA SER A 100 29.35 2.21 9.78
C SER A 100 28.68 3.53 9.41
N PRO A 101 28.72 4.57 10.29
CA PRO A 101 28.28 5.92 9.96
C PRO A 101 28.95 6.43 8.67
N GLY A 102 28.24 7.20 7.88
CA GLY A 102 28.67 7.70 6.57
C GLY A 102 28.41 6.78 5.38
N ASN A 103 27.97 5.55 5.61
CA ASN A 103 27.58 4.61 4.56
C ASN A 103 26.07 4.70 4.25
N SER A 104 25.61 3.88 3.31
CA SER A 104 24.19 3.80 2.98
C SER A 104 23.68 2.35 3.11
N PHE A 105 22.51 2.19 3.71
CA PHE A 105 21.78 0.94 3.66
C PHE A 105 21.07 0.84 2.30
N SER A 106 21.20 -0.31 1.64
CA SER A 106 20.49 -0.59 0.39
C SER A 106 19.71 -1.89 0.50
N CYS A 107 18.47 -1.85 0.04
CA CYS A 107 17.65 -3.05 -0.10
C CYS A 107 16.76 -2.96 -1.33
N GLN A 108 16.23 -4.10 -1.75
CA GLN A 108 15.23 -4.22 -2.79
C GLN A 108 13.93 -4.71 -2.19
N ALA A 109 12.84 -3.98 -2.45
CA ALA A 109 11.48 -4.42 -2.16
C ALA A 109 10.84 -5.00 -3.43
N THR A 110 10.26 -6.19 -3.34
CA THR A 110 9.62 -6.89 -4.46
C THR A 110 8.21 -7.31 -4.06
N VAL A 111 7.22 -6.91 -4.85
CA VAL A 111 5.84 -7.38 -4.73
C VAL A 111 5.77 -8.80 -5.27
N VAL A 112 5.29 -9.73 -4.46
CA VAL A 112 5.20 -11.15 -4.80
C VAL A 112 3.73 -11.54 -4.92
N THR A 113 3.34 -12.08 -6.07
CA THR A 113 1.99 -12.57 -6.32
C THR A 113 1.83 -14.02 -5.85
N GLN A 114 0.58 -14.46 -5.64
CA GLN A 114 0.31 -15.79 -5.13
C GLN A 114 0.59 -16.88 -6.17
N ASP A 115 0.33 -16.59 -7.43
CA ASP A 115 0.43 -17.49 -8.59
C ASP A 115 1.73 -17.34 -9.39
N GLY A 116 2.63 -16.43 -8.95
CA GLY A 116 3.87 -16.11 -9.64
C GLY A 116 3.69 -15.23 -10.88
N GLN A 117 2.49 -14.73 -11.15
CA GLN A 117 2.25 -13.76 -12.22
C GLN A 117 3.09 -12.50 -11.96
N ALA A 118 3.66 -11.93 -13.01
CA ALA A 118 4.39 -10.67 -12.89
C ALA A 118 3.44 -9.54 -12.44
N PRO A 119 3.73 -8.87 -11.32
CA PRO A 119 2.90 -7.76 -10.88
C PRO A 119 3.07 -6.57 -11.80
N GLY A 120 2.00 -5.80 -11.94
CA GLY A 120 2.04 -4.49 -12.60
C GLY A 120 2.79 -3.44 -11.77
N ARG A 121 2.49 -2.18 -12.05
CA ARG A 121 3.02 -1.06 -11.27
C ARG A 121 2.35 -1.00 -9.89
N HIS A 122 3.16 -0.89 -8.85
CA HIS A 122 2.73 -0.65 -7.48
C HIS A 122 3.38 0.62 -6.94
N VAL A 123 2.70 1.26 -6.02
CA VAL A 123 3.22 2.40 -5.26
C VAL A 123 3.46 1.94 -3.83
N LEU A 124 4.72 2.06 -3.41
CA LEU A 124 5.16 1.65 -2.08
C LEU A 124 5.47 2.89 -1.23
N SER A 125 4.81 3.04 -0.10
CA SER A 125 5.20 4.04 0.90
C SER A 125 6.36 3.51 1.72
N LEU A 126 7.40 4.32 1.88
CA LEU A 126 8.59 4.05 2.65
C LEU A 126 8.56 4.83 3.97
N GLU A 127 8.79 4.15 5.07
CA GLU A 127 8.99 4.72 6.40
C GLU A 127 10.28 4.16 7.00
N VAL A 128 11.05 5.02 7.66
CA VAL A 128 12.27 4.63 8.35
C VAL A 128 12.17 5.04 9.82
N LEU A 129 12.37 4.07 10.72
CA LEU A 129 12.35 4.29 12.16
C LEU A 129 13.78 4.23 12.72
N GLY A 130 14.14 5.19 13.54
CA GLY A 130 15.41 5.20 14.25
C GLY A 130 15.46 4.19 15.41
N PRO A 131 16.59 4.07 16.11
CA PRO A 131 16.75 3.16 17.26
C PRO A 131 15.81 3.48 18.44
N ASP A 132 15.35 4.71 18.53
CA ASP A 132 14.35 5.20 19.48
C ASP A 132 12.89 4.85 19.08
N GLY A 133 12.70 4.18 17.95
CA GLY A 133 11.39 3.85 17.40
C GLY A 133 10.66 5.04 16.75
N VAL A 134 11.28 6.21 16.67
CA VAL A 134 10.67 7.41 16.10
C VAL A 134 10.85 7.44 14.57
N PRO A 135 9.79 7.71 13.80
CA PRO A 135 9.89 7.88 12.35
C PRO A 135 10.79 9.05 11.96
N ARG A 136 11.65 8.83 10.99
CA ARG A 136 12.50 9.84 10.37
C ARG A 136 11.81 10.40 9.13
N ALA A 137 11.04 11.47 9.32
CA ALA A 137 10.20 12.03 8.24
C ALA A 137 11.03 12.43 7.00
N TRP A 138 12.27 12.84 7.17
CA TRP A 138 13.17 13.21 6.06
C TRP A 138 13.71 12.03 5.26
N LEU A 139 13.50 10.78 5.74
CA LEU A 139 13.84 9.54 5.04
C LEU A 139 12.58 8.84 4.49
N ALA A 140 11.40 9.41 4.74
CA ALA A 140 10.16 8.90 4.18
C ALA A 140 10.10 9.20 2.67
N ASP A 141 9.58 8.26 1.89
CA ASP A 141 9.48 8.40 0.44
C ASP A 141 8.28 7.61 -0.11
N VAL A 142 7.96 7.86 -1.37
CA VAL A 142 6.97 7.13 -2.15
C VAL A 142 7.64 6.60 -3.40
N LEU A 143 7.70 5.28 -3.52
CA LEU A 143 8.44 4.59 -4.55
C LEU A 143 7.49 3.92 -5.54
N GLU A 144 7.74 4.06 -6.82
CA GLU A 144 7.10 3.26 -7.86
C GLU A 144 7.91 2.00 -8.15
N THR A 145 7.22 0.86 -8.26
CA THR A 145 7.88 -0.37 -8.68
C THR A 145 8.05 -0.42 -10.20
N ARG A 146 9.18 -0.97 -10.63
CA ARG A 146 9.41 -1.39 -12.03
C ARG A 146 9.50 -2.91 -12.06
N ASN A 147 8.67 -3.55 -12.86
CA ASN A 147 8.54 -5.02 -12.88
C ASN A 147 8.34 -5.60 -11.47
N GLY A 148 7.46 -4.95 -10.69
CA GLY A 148 7.16 -5.35 -9.32
C GLY A 148 8.23 -5.07 -8.27
N SER A 149 9.35 -4.43 -8.61
CA SER A 149 10.46 -4.19 -7.68
C SER A 149 10.82 -2.72 -7.59
N ALA A 150 11.24 -2.28 -6.40
CA ALA A 150 11.80 -0.95 -6.15
C ALA A 150 13.11 -1.08 -5.35
N LYS A 151 14.11 -0.26 -5.71
CA LYS A 151 15.35 -0.13 -4.95
C LYS A 151 15.20 0.97 -3.90
N ILE A 152 15.65 0.68 -2.70
CA ILE A 152 15.63 1.59 -1.55
C ILE A 152 17.08 1.84 -1.14
N THR A 153 17.42 3.11 -0.94
CA THR A 153 18.73 3.51 -0.43
C THR A 153 18.53 4.53 0.68
N ILE A 154 18.98 4.19 1.89
CA ILE A 154 18.90 5.04 3.08
C ILE A 154 20.29 5.52 3.43
N PRO A 155 20.60 6.81 3.29
CA PRO A 155 21.88 7.35 3.74
C PRO A 155 21.93 7.33 5.27
N VAL A 156 23.08 6.90 5.82
CA VAL A 156 23.36 6.95 7.26
C VAL A 156 24.38 8.04 7.50
N SER A 157 23.97 9.09 8.19
CA SER A 157 24.83 10.21 8.54
C SER A 157 25.85 9.82 9.64
N THR A 158 26.95 10.53 9.69
CA THR A 158 27.94 10.39 10.80
C THR A 158 27.37 10.79 12.15
N GLY A 159 26.31 11.63 12.17
CA GLY A 159 25.62 12.04 13.38
C GLY A 159 24.38 11.21 13.73
N ASP A 160 24.08 10.18 12.95
CA ASP A 160 22.94 9.32 13.23
C ASP A 160 23.17 8.47 14.49
N ILE A 161 22.10 8.23 15.23
CA ILE A 161 22.13 7.45 16.47
C ILE A 161 22.51 6.01 16.15
N PRO A 162 23.58 5.47 16.77
CA PRO A 162 23.92 4.06 16.64
C PRO A 162 22.80 3.15 17.18
N GLY A 163 22.66 1.98 16.58
CA GLY A 163 21.68 1.00 17.02
C GLY A 163 20.84 0.42 15.90
N LYS A 164 19.69 -0.14 16.27
CA LYS A 164 18.78 -0.85 15.39
C LYS A 164 17.82 0.12 14.68
N TRP A 165 17.92 0.18 13.37
CA TRP A 165 17.01 0.92 12.48
C TRP A 165 16.06 -0.03 11.77
N VAL A 166 14.84 0.43 11.48
CA VAL A 166 13.83 -0.34 10.77
C VAL A 166 13.39 0.42 9.51
N VAL A 167 13.48 -0.25 8.38
CA VAL A 167 12.90 0.21 7.11
C VAL A 167 11.59 -0.53 6.92
N ARG A 168 10.51 0.19 6.79
CA ARG A 168 9.16 -0.32 6.57
C ARG A 168 8.65 0.10 5.21
N VAL A 169 8.11 -0.86 4.46
CA VAL A 169 7.52 -0.63 3.16
C VAL A 169 6.08 -1.12 3.17
N ARG A 170 5.17 -0.31 2.60
CA ARG A 170 3.76 -0.67 2.47
C ARG A 170 3.26 -0.39 1.07
N ASP A 171 2.60 -1.37 0.47
CA ASP A 171 1.91 -1.21 -0.81
C ASP A 171 0.59 -0.45 -0.64
N ALA A 172 0.44 0.63 -1.39
CA ALA A 172 -0.74 1.49 -1.33
C ALA A 172 -2.01 0.80 -1.85
N ALA A 173 -1.88 -0.10 -2.82
CA ALA A 173 -3.01 -0.80 -3.43
C ALA A 173 -3.61 -1.88 -2.52
N THR A 174 -2.77 -2.60 -1.78
CA THR A 174 -3.20 -3.80 -1.05
C THR A 174 -3.06 -3.68 0.46
N GLY A 175 -2.32 -2.67 0.93
CA GLY A 175 -1.95 -2.51 2.33
C GLY A 175 -0.91 -3.53 2.83
N ARG A 176 -0.42 -4.44 1.96
CA ARG A 176 0.64 -5.38 2.35
C ARG A 176 1.87 -4.61 2.79
N GLN A 177 2.50 -5.09 3.86
CA GLN A 177 3.62 -4.43 4.51
C GLN A 177 4.75 -5.43 4.76
N SER A 178 5.98 -4.93 4.69
CA SER A 178 7.19 -5.68 5.06
C SER A 178 8.19 -4.75 5.75
N GLU A 179 9.06 -5.33 6.57
CA GLU A 179 10.09 -4.60 7.29
C GLU A 179 11.46 -5.24 7.08
N ARG A 180 12.49 -4.39 7.09
CA ARG A 180 13.89 -4.81 7.10
C ARG A 180 14.64 -4.05 8.16
N VAL A 181 15.47 -4.75 8.91
CA VAL A 181 16.31 -4.19 9.98
C VAL A 181 17.73 -4.03 9.49
N PHE A 182 18.36 -2.92 9.86
CA PHE A 182 19.80 -2.75 9.79
C PHE A 182 20.35 -2.12 11.09
N ILE A 183 21.64 -2.30 11.33
CA ILE A 183 22.33 -1.81 12.53
C ILE A 183 23.35 -0.77 12.11
N VAL A 184 23.30 0.40 12.73
CA VAL A 184 24.33 1.43 12.63
C VAL A 184 25.30 1.25 13.80
N MET A 185 26.57 1.00 13.48
CA MET A 185 27.62 0.86 14.49
C MET A 185 27.96 2.19 15.14
N PRO A 186 28.43 2.21 16.39
CA PRO A 186 29.03 3.39 16.96
C PRO A 186 30.19 3.89 16.08
N PRO A 187 30.46 5.22 16.04
CA PRO A 187 31.65 5.72 15.39
C PRO A 187 32.88 5.10 16.05
N THR A 188 33.79 4.55 15.25
CA THR A 188 35.09 4.10 15.73
C THR A 188 35.83 5.35 16.22
N GLY A 189 36.10 5.43 17.53
CA GLY A 189 36.89 6.52 18.12
C GLY A 189 38.21 6.65 17.38
N GLY A 190 38.47 7.85 16.88
CA GLY A 190 39.79 8.22 16.40
C GLY A 190 40.71 8.55 17.55
#